data_a177600524ca413204de2d685a4179d6
#
_entry.id   a177600524ca413204de2d685a4179d6
#
_cell.length_a   1.000
_cell.length_b   1.000
_cell.length_c   1.000
_cell.angle_alpha   90.00
_cell.angle_beta   90.00
_cell.angle_gamma   90.00
#
_symmetry.space_group_name_H-M   'P 1'
#
loop_
_entity.id
_entity.type
_entity.pdbx_description
1 polymer ?
#
loop_
_entity_poly.entity_id
_entity_poly.type
_entity_poly.pdbx_seq_one_letter_code
_entity_poly.pdbx_strand_id
1 'polypeptide(L)'
;MFDAIIVGGGPVGQFLALAAARAGRHILLLEAKPAGAGFNDDRTLALSWGSWLMLQRVGVTEQLEPAATPILRIHVSQRGGFGRSELTANDGGVSALGYVIGYGDVQRALAQRVTASDVRYHTSVDGIDQVDDGVVVHAAGENIAARCAIVAEGGGPLVATLGFSQREKDYGVHALVARVRTDRSHDGVAYERFAAVGPLALLPRSDSFALVWTLAPDDAQAVLGLDDQAFLERLQRAFGWRAGRFIAVAERGAFPLVLRQSEPRVRDRIALVGNAAQTLHPVAGQGLNLGLRDAWLAAAHLPKLDELDRARRLDRAATVHFTDALAGIFANDWPGLSWARGLGLAALDLLPAARRTFARTLTLGRL
;
A
#
# COMPACT_ATOMS: atom_id res chain seq x y z
N MET A 1 -23.35 17.71 -16.13
CA MET A 1 -22.10 17.00 -16.54
C MET A 1 -21.21 16.93 -15.30
N PHE A 2 -20.67 15.76 -14.97
CA PHE A 2 -19.74 15.58 -13.83
C PHE A 2 -18.39 16.21 -14.12
N ASP A 3 -17.69 16.68 -13.08
CA ASP A 3 -16.28 17.09 -13.22
C ASP A 3 -15.38 15.86 -13.46
N ALA A 4 -15.69 14.74 -12.82
CA ALA A 4 -15.01 13.47 -13.06
C ALA A 4 -15.93 12.28 -12.81
N ILE A 5 -15.70 11.19 -13.56
CA ILE A 5 -16.17 9.84 -13.21
C ILE A 5 -14.99 9.06 -12.65
N ILE A 6 -15.19 8.43 -11.48
CA ILE A 6 -14.22 7.57 -10.82
C ILE A 6 -14.66 6.12 -11.06
N VAL A 7 -13.78 5.30 -11.63
CA VAL A 7 -14.05 3.89 -11.92
C VAL A 7 -13.32 3.02 -10.91
N GLY A 8 -14.08 2.31 -10.07
CA GLY A 8 -13.60 1.44 -9.01
C GLY A 8 -13.79 2.00 -7.60
N GLY A 9 -14.62 1.32 -6.80
CA GLY A 9 -15.01 1.68 -5.43
C GLY A 9 -14.15 1.02 -4.35
N GLY A 10 -12.89 0.68 -4.65
CA GLY A 10 -11.90 0.29 -3.66
C GLY A 10 -11.47 1.49 -2.77
N PRO A 11 -10.59 1.28 -1.75
CA PRO A 11 -10.19 2.34 -0.82
C PRO A 11 -9.66 3.60 -1.52
N VAL A 12 -8.91 3.45 -2.63
CA VAL A 12 -8.37 4.60 -3.37
C VAL A 12 -9.46 5.39 -4.08
N GLY A 13 -10.42 4.70 -4.74
CA GLY A 13 -11.50 5.37 -5.45
C GLY A 13 -12.49 6.05 -4.50
N GLN A 14 -12.86 5.41 -3.40
CA GLN A 14 -13.72 6.02 -2.38
C GLN A 14 -13.04 7.21 -1.70
N PHE A 15 -11.74 7.08 -1.37
CA PHE A 15 -10.97 8.19 -0.82
C PHE A 15 -10.91 9.37 -1.81
N LEU A 16 -10.68 9.08 -3.11
CA LEU A 16 -10.70 10.11 -4.16
C LEU A 16 -12.06 10.81 -4.23
N ALA A 17 -13.16 10.06 -4.17
CA ALA A 17 -14.50 10.62 -4.19
C ALA A 17 -14.72 11.60 -3.02
N LEU A 18 -14.33 11.21 -1.81
CA LEU A 18 -14.43 12.07 -0.62
C LEU A 18 -13.54 13.32 -0.72
N ALA A 19 -12.30 13.16 -1.19
CA ALA A 19 -11.36 14.27 -1.36
C ALA A 19 -11.85 15.25 -2.44
N ALA A 20 -12.41 14.74 -3.55
CA ALA A 20 -12.96 15.55 -4.63
C ALA A 20 -14.23 16.31 -4.18
N ALA A 21 -15.15 15.64 -3.47
CA ALA A 21 -16.33 16.29 -2.90
C ALA A 21 -15.93 17.41 -1.92
N ARG A 22 -14.91 17.18 -1.08
CA ARG A 22 -14.37 18.22 -0.20
C ARG A 22 -13.76 19.40 -0.96
N ALA A 23 -13.21 19.17 -2.16
CA ALA A 23 -12.72 20.22 -3.06
C ALA A 23 -13.84 20.89 -3.90
N GLY A 24 -15.12 20.60 -3.61
CA GLY A 24 -16.27 21.15 -4.31
C GLY A 24 -16.45 20.60 -5.72
N ARG A 25 -15.94 19.41 -6.03
CA ARG A 25 -16.06 18.75 -7.34
C ARG A 25 -17.31 17.88 -7.39
N HIS A 26 -18.04 17.98 -8.50
CA HIS A 26 -19.20 17.11 -8.76
C HIS A 26 -18.69 15.83 -9.45
N ILE A 27 -18.70 14.71 -8.70
CA ILE A 27 -18.16 13.42 -9.16
C ILE A 27 -19.23 12.33 -9.16
N LEU A 28 -18.97 11.27 -9.91
CA LEU A 28 -19.72 10.01 -9.83
C LEU A 28 -18.73 8.85 -9.71
N LEU A 29 -18.90 8.03 -8.68
CA LEU A 29 -18.14 6.80 -8.45
C LEU A 29 -18.91 5.60 -8.99
N LEU A 30 -18.30 4.81 -9.88
CA LEU A 30 -18.87 3.58 -10.44
C LEU A 30 -18.11 2.37 -9.86
N GLU A 31 -18.86 1.44 -9.27
CA GLU A 31 -18.31 0.20 -8.70
C GLU A 31 -19.08 -1.02 -9.22
N ALA A 32 -18.33 -1.96 -9.82
CA ALA A 32 -18.92 -3.17 -10.38
C ALA A 32 -19.50 -4.12 -9.33
N LYS A 33 -18.95 -4.13 -8.12
CA LYS A 33 -19.36 -5.01 -7.03
C LYS A 33 -20.52 -4.40 -6.23
N PRO A 34 -21.25 -5.23 -5.46
CA PRO A 34 -22.24 -4.73 -4.52
C PRO A 34 -21.61 -3.90 -3.39
N ALA A 35 -22.42 -3.04 -2.79
CA ALA A 35 -22.02 -2.31 -1.59
C ALA A 35 -21.53 -3.28 -0.50
N GLY A 36 -20.41 -2.96 0.12
CA GLY A 36 -19.84 -3.79 1.20
C GLY A 36 -19.03 -5.02 0.74
N ALA A 37 -18.86 -5.28 -0.54
CA ALA A 37 -18.14 -6.44 -1.05
C ALA A 37 -16.70 -6.61 -0.52
N GLY A 38 -16.05 -5.53 -0.08
CA GLY A 38 -14.70 -5.56 0.49
C GLY A 38 -14.65 -5.51 2.02
N PHE A 39 -15.78 -5.52 2.73
CA PHE A 39 -15.81 -5.33 4.18
C PHE A 39 -15.24 -6.50 5.00
N ASN A 40 -15.26 -7.69 4.43
CA ASN A 40 -14.74 -8.91 5.06
C ASN A 40 -13.33 -9.28 4.57
N ASP A 41 -12.64 -8.35 3.94
CA ASP A 41 -11.27 -8.57 3.49
C ASP A 41 -10.30 -8.35 4.66
N ASP A 42 -9.70 -9.43 5.16
CA ASP A 42 -8.83 -9.44 6.33
C ASP A 42 -7.36 -9.07 6.04
N ARG A 43 -7.04 -8.72 4.79
CA ARG A 43 -5.70 -8.27 4.45
C ARG A 43 -5.28 -7.12 5.35
N THR A 44 -4.06 -7.22 5.86
CA THR A 44 -3.48 -6.19 6.71
C THR A 44 -2.82 -5.10 5.87
N LEU A 45 -3.09 -3.87 6.22
CA LEU A 45 -2.50 -2.66 5.62
C LEU A 45 -1.60 -1.96 6.63
N ALA A 46 -0.48 -1.42 6.14
CA ALA A 46 0.35 -0.48 6.89
C ALA A 46 0.16 0.92 6.27
N LEU A 47 -0.53 1.78 6.98
CA LEU A 47 -0.73 3.18 6.60
C LEU A 47 0.41 4.03 7.17
N SER A 48 1.07 4.83 6.35
CA SER A 48 2.02 5.84 6.83
C SER A 48 1.29 6.95 7.59
N TRP A 49 2.00 7.70 8.42
CA TRP A 49 1.43 8.86 9.09
C TRP A 49 0.82 9.87 8.12
N GLY A 50 1.47 10.13 6.97
CA GLY A 50 0.92 11.00 5.93
C GLY A 50 -0.42 10.50 5.37
N SER A 51 -0.54 9.19 5.15
CA SER A 51 -1.81 8.59 4.72
C SER A 51 -2.90 8.70 5.78
N TRP A 52 -2.53 8.52 7.05
CA TRP A 52 -3.45 8.73 8.17
C TRP A 52 -3.97 10.16 8.22
N LEU A 53 -3.09 11.16 8.07
CA LEU A 53 -3.49 12.58 8.00
C LEU A 53 -4.43 12.88 6.82
N MET A 54 -4.21 12.26 5.67
CA MET A 54 -5.11 12.39 4.52
C MET A 54 -6.49 11.79 4.81
N LEU A 55 -6.54 10.60 5.44
CA LEU A 55 -7.80 9.99 5.89
C LEU A 55 -8.51 10.85 6.95
N GLN A 56 -7.76 11.47 7.85
CA GLN A 56 -8.29 12.43 8.84
C GLN A 56 -8.93 13.64 8.14
N ARG A 57 -8.30 14.17 7.11
CA ARG A 57 -8.85 15.30 6.37
C ARG A 57 -10.19 14.99 5.69
N VAL A 58 -10.43 13.75 5.27
CA VAL A 58 -11.74 13.33 4.76
C VAL A 58 -12.69 12.81 5.85
N GLY A 59 -12.28 12.84 7.12
CA GLY A 59 -13.12 12.64 8.29
C GLY A 59 -13.44 11.17 8.59
N VAL A 60 -12.55 10.21 8.26
CA VAL A 60 -12.80 8.77 8.49
C VAL A 60 -11.99 8.16 9.64
N THR A 61 -11.07 8.92 10.23
CA THR A 61 -10.15 8.36 11.26
C THR A 61 -10.86 7.97 12.56
N GLU A 62 -11.90 8.66 12.97
CA GLU A 62 -12.69 8.30 14.16
C GLU A 62 -13.26 6.87 14.08
N GLN A 63 -13.68 6.46 12.87
CA GLN A 63 -14.17 5.10 12.64
C GLN A 63 -13.03 4.07 12.54
N LEU A 64 -11.81 4.51 12.18
CA LEU A 64 -10.64 3.65 12.02
C LEU A 64 -9.86 3.43 13.33
N GLU A 65 -9.83 4.43 14.22
CA GLU A 65 -9.07 4.40 15.48
C GLU A 65 -9.26 3.13 16.31
N PRO A 66 -10.49 2.59 16.51
CA PRO A 66 -10.68 1.39 17.32
C PRO A 66 -10.03 0.12 16.76
N ALA A 67 -9.83 0.06 15.43
CA ALA A 67 -9.22 -1.07 14.73
C ALA A 67 -7.74 -0.83 14.37
N ALA A 68 -7.25 0.41 14.51
CA ALA A 68 -5.92 0.80 14.12
C ALA A 68 -4.90 0.57 15.22
N THR A 69 -3.80 -0.12 14.91
CA THR A 69 -2.68 -0.33 15.83
C THR A 69 -1.54 0.61 15.46
N PRO A 70 -1.08 1.51 16.35
CA PRO A 70 -0.01 2.45 16.03
C PRO A 70 1.34 1.75 15.89
N ILE A 71 2.13 2.17 14.93
CA ILE A 71 3.54 1.83 14.80
C ILE A 71 4.34 2.93 15.50
N LEU A 72 4.85 2.64 16.69
CA LEU A 72 5.61 3.60 17.49
C LEU A 72 7.11 3.52 17.19
N ARG A 73 7.57 2.33 16.80
CA ARG A 73 8.98 2.04 16.47
C ARG A 73 9.06 1.07 15.31
N ILE A 74 10.06 1.24 14.46
CA ILE A 74 10.41 0.28 13.39
C ILE A 74 11.84 -0.17 13.66
N HIS A 75 11.99 -1.46 13.93
CA HIS A 75 13.30 -2.09 14.12
C HIS A 75 13.74 -2.77 12.82
N VAL A 76 14.80 -2.24 12.20
CA VAL A 76 15.40 -2.78 10.98
C VAL A 76 16.66 -3.57 11.34
N SER A 77 16.81 -4.78 10.80
CA SER A 77 17.99 -5.62 11.02
C SER A 77 18.23 -6.55 9.82
N GLN A 78 19.44 -7.13 9.73
CA GLN A 78 19.74 -8.17 8.74
C GLN A 78 20.10 -9.49 9.42
N ARG A 79 19.77 -10.60 8.76
CA ARG A 79 20.14 -11.94 9.22
C ARG A 79 21.62 -12.21 8.88
N GLY A 80 22.38 -12.75 9.86
CA GLY A 80 23.78 -13.12 9.65
C GLY A 80 24.76 -11.97 9.48
N GLY A 81 24.31 -10.72 9.62
CA GLY A 81 25.15 -9.51 9.53
C GLY A 81 25.09 -8.69 10.81
N PHE A 82 26.00 -7.73 10.91
CA PHE A 82 25.98 -6.68 11.91
C PHE A 82 25.15 -5.48 11.40
N GLY A 83 24.83 -4.56 12.29
CA GLY A 83 24.05 -3.37 11.99
C GLY A 83 22.56 -3.58 12.21
N ARG A 84 22.02 -2.65 12.93
CA ARG A 84 20.59 -2.48 13.19
C ARG A 84 20.31 -1.00 13.17
N SER A 85 19.07 -0.64 12.91
CA SER A 85 18.60 0.72 13.08
C SER A 85 17.21 0.69 13.69
N GLU A 86 16.93 1.63 14.56
CA GLU A 86 15.62 1.83 15.14
C GLU A 86 15.12 3.23 14.79
N LEU A 87 13.95 3.28 14.14
CA LEU A 87 13.23 4.51 13.85
C LEU A 87 12.10 4.64 14.87
N THR A 88 11.98 5.79 15.49
CA THR A 88 10.92 6.07 16.47
C THR A 88 9.99 7.16 15.98
N ALA A 89 8.76 7.21 16.52
CA ALA A 89 7.83 8.30 16.24
C ALA A 89 8.43 9.67 16.60
N ASN A 90 9.25 9.72 17.65
CA ASN A 90 9.97 10.95 18.06
C ASN A 90 10.99 11.40 16.99
N ASP A 91 11.65 10.50 16.27
CA ASP A 91 12.56 10.87 15.18
C ASP A 91 11.82 11.58 14.04
N GLY A 92 10.57 11.16 13.77
CA GLY A 92 9.69 11.82 12.80
C GLY A 92 9.05 13.10 13.31
N GLY A 93 9.02 13.32 14.64
CA GLY A 93 8.24 14.39 15.27
C GLY A 93 6.73 14.17 15.17
N VAL A 94 6.29 12.90 15.21
CA VAL A 94 4.90 12.48 15.02
C VAL A 94 4.45 11.60 16.19
N SER A 95 3.14 11.42 16.36
CA SER A 95 2.59 10.56 17.43
C SER A 95 2.75 9.06 17.12
N ALA A 96 2.79 8.70 15.84
CA ALA A 96 3.07 7.37 15.34
C ALA A 96 3.76 7.46 13.98
N LEU A 97 4.61 6.50 13.63
CA LEU A 97 5.20 6.39 12.28
C LEU A 97 4.16 5.99 11.23
N GLY A 98 3.10 5.35 11.68
CA GLY A 98 1.98 4.90 10.89
C GLY A 98 1.04 4.03 11.70
N TYR A 99 0.09 3.39 11.04
CA TYR A 99 -0.92 2.53 11.65
C TYR A 99 -1.08 1.24 10.87
N VAL A 100 -1.26 0.15 11.57
CA VAL A 100 -1.63 -1.15 10.99
C VAL A 100 -3.12 -1.36 11.18
N ILE A 101 -3.82 -1.72 10.09
CA ILE A 101 -5.27 -1.84 10.09
C ILE A 101 -5.73 -2.87 9.06
N GLY A 102 -6.93 -3.41 9.20
CA GLY A 102 -7.56 -4.28 8.20
C GLY A 102 -8.02 -3.51 6.95
N TYR A 103 -7.88 -4.14 5.79
CA TYR A 103 -8.41 -3.58 4.53
C TYR A 103 -9.92 -3.33 4.62
N GLY A 104 -10.67 -4.30 5.15
CA GLY A 104 -12.12 -4.20 5.31
C GLY A 104 -12.55 -3.05 6.21
N ASP A 105 -11.76 -2.72 7.24
CA ASP A 105 -12.05 -1.59 8.13
C ASP A 105 -11.91 -0.26 7.39
N VAL A 106 -10.84 -0.11 6.60
CA VAL A 106 -10.63 1.09 5.77
C VAL A 106 -11.74 1.22 4.72
N GLN A 107 -12.09 0.11 4.05
CA GLN A 107 -13.15 0.08 3.05
C GLN A 107 -14.51 0.48 3.65
N ARG A 108 -14.83 -0.05 4.84
CA ARG A 108 -16.07 0.24 5.55
C ARG A 108 -16.15 1.70 5.99
N ALA A 109 -15.10 2.23 6.58
CA ALA A 109 -15.07 3.61 7.05
C ALA A 109 -15.21 4.62 5.90
N LEU A 110 -14.57 4.38 4.78
CA LEU A 110 -14.68 5.20 3.58
C LEU A 110 -16.11 5.11 2.99
N ALA A 111 -16.65 3.89 2.83
CA ALA A 111 -17.97 3.67 2.25
C ALA A 111 -19.10 4.35 3.06
N GLN A 112 -18.98 4.39 4.40
CA GLN A 112 -19.95 5.05 5.26
C GLN A 112 -20.00 6.59 5.10
N ARG A 113 -18.96 7.18 4.51
CA ARG A 113 -18.85 8.63 4.29
C ARG A 113 -19.20 9.05 2.86
N VAL A 114 -19.09 8.15 1.89
CA VAL A 114 -19.46 8.44 0.50
C VAL A 114 -20.99 8.58 0.42
N THR A 115 -21.46 9.68 -0.13
CA THR A 115 -22.89 9.96 -0.26
C THR A 115 -23.51 9.02 -1.30
N ALA A 116 -24.68 8.48 -1.03
CA ALA A 116 -25.37 7.54 -1.91
C ALA A 116 -25.68 8.11 -3.31
N SER A 117 -25.82 9.43 -3.46
CA SER A 117 -25.99 10.10 -4.74
C SER A 117 -24.71 10.14 -5.59
N ASP A 118 -23.55 9.94 -4.96
CA ASP A 118 -22.24 10.07 -5.60
C ASP A 118 -21.65 8.71 -5.98
N VAL A 119 -22.36 7.60 -5.70
CA VAL A 119 -21.90 6.24 -6.00
C VAL A 119 -23.01 5.39 -6.63
N ARG A 120 -22.63 4.61 -7.67
CA ARG A 120 -23.46 3.56 -8.27
C ARG A 120 -22.73 2.23 -8.13
N TYR A 121 -23.30 1.34 -7.34
CA TYR A 121 -22.86 -0.05 -7.21
C TYR A 121 -23.48 -0.93 -8.31
N HIS A 122 -22.97 -2.16 -8.47
CA HIS A 122 -23.39 -3.10 -9.55
C HIS A 122 -23.24 -2.48 -10.95
N THR A 123 -22.32 -1.53 -11.13
CA THR A 123 -22.15 -0.77 -12.35
C THR A 123 -20.74 -1.01 -12.92
N SER A 124 -20.63 -1.97 -13.81
CA SER A 124 -19.41 -2.27 -14.54
C SER A 124 -19.19 -1.24 -15.64
N VAL A 125 -17.97 -0.80 -15.81
CA VAL A 125 -17.58 0.08 -16.94
C VAL A 125 -17.04 -0.78 -18.05
N ASP A 126 -17.65 -0.66 -19.23
CA ASP A 126 -17.31 -1.42 -20.44
C ASP A 126 -16.26 -0.71 -21.30
N GLY A 127 -16.23 0.63 -21.25
CA GLY A 127 -15.31 1.46 -22.02
C GLY A 127 -15.40 2.93 -21.66
N ILE A 128 -14.44 3.70 -22.16
CA ILE A 128 -14.39 5.17 -22.01
C ILE A 128 -13.94 5.76 -23.33
N ASP A 129 -14.79 6.56 -23.96
CA ASP A 129 -14.46 7.29 -25.16
C ASP A 129 -14.06 8.73 -24.81
N GLN A 130 -13.03 9.23 -25.46
CA GLN A 130 -12.65 10.62 -25.38
C GLN A 130 -13.38 11.44 -26.46
N VAL A 131 -13.96 12.57 -26.05
CA VAL A 131 -14.66 13.53 -26.91
C VAL A 131 -14.05 14.92 -26.74
N ASP A 132 -14.37 15.86 -27.60
CA ASP A 132 -13.73 17.19 -27.64
C ASP A 132 -13.71 17.89 -26.28
N ASP A 133 -14.81 17.88 -25.54
CA ASP A 133 -14.94 18.58 -24.24
C ASP A 133 -14.95 17.69 -23.01
N GLY A 134 -14.63 16.39 -23.15
CA GLY A 134 -14.71 15.48 -22.00
C GLY A 134 -14.48 14.03 -22.35
N VAL A 135 -15.18 13.19 -21.62
CA VAL A 135 -15.23 11.73 -21.81
C VAL A 135 -16.68 11.25 -21.75
N VAL A 136 -16.95 10.16 -22.45
CA VAL A 136 -18.20 9.39 -22.32
C VAL A 136 -17.83 8.02 -21.76
N VAL A 137 -18.33 7.72 -20.57
CA VAL A 137 -18.13 6.43 -19.90
C VAL A 137 -19.32 5.54 -20.21
N HIS A 138 -19.05 4.35 -20.78
CA HIS A 138 -20.02 3.33 -21.08
C HIS A 138 -20.14 2.39 -19.88
N ALA A 139 -21.28 2.37 -19.22
CA ALA A 139 -21.48 1.60 -18.00
C ALA A 139 -22.92 1.08 -17.90
N ALA A 140 -23.09 -0.23 -17.74
CA ALA A 140 -24.39 -0.86 -17.58
C ALA A 140 -25.41 -0.48 -18.68
N GLY A 141 -24.96 -0.30 -19.93
CA GLY A 141 -25.78 0.10 -21.07
C GLY A 141 -26.12 1.60 -21.15
N GLU A 142 -25.59 2.41 -20.26
CA GLU A 142 -25.75 3.87 -20.26
C GLU A 142 -24.48 4.57 -20.74
N ASN A 143 -24.64 5.78 -21.31
CA ASN A 143 -23.55 6.68 -21.69
C ASN A 143 -23.54 7.86 -20.73
N ILE A 144 -22.49 7.98 -19.91
CA ILE A 144 -22.39 8.97 -18.86
C ILE A 144 -21.27 9.95 -19.22
N ALA A 145 -21.62 11.25 -19.40
CA ALA A 145 -20.68 12.30 -19.77
C ALA A 145 -20.01 12.94 -18.55
N ALA A 146 -18.70 13.14 -18.63
CA ALA A 146 -17.89 13.88 -17.66
C ALA A 146 -16.75 14.65 -18.33
N ARG A 147 -16.11 15.57 -17.58
CA ARG A 147 -14.95 16.31 -18.06
C ARG A 147 -13.70 15.44 -18.14
N CYS A 148 -13.57 14.47 -17.23
CA CYS A 148 -12.48 13.50 -17.22
C CYS A 148 -12.91 12.20 -16.52
N ALA A 149 -12.09 11.15 -16.65
CA ALA A 149 -12.26 9.89 -15.95
C ALA A 149 -11.00 9.52 -15.15
N ILE A 150 -11.18 8.98 -13.94
CA ILE A 150 -10.10 8.46 -13.10
C ILE A 150 -10.34 6.97 -12.87
N VAL A 151 -9.44 6.14 -13.38
CA VAL A 151 -9.50 4.69 -13.20
C VAL A 151 -8.74 4.32 -11.92
N ALA A 152 -9.47 3.82 -10.95
CA ALA A 152 -9.00 3.40 -9.62
C ALA A 152 -9.29 1.92 -9.33
N GLU A 153 -9.61 1.13 -10.36
CA GLU A 153 -9.82 -0.31 -10.24
C GLU A 153 -8.53 -1.08 -9.97
N GLY A 154 -8.63 -2.36 -9.61
CA GLY A 154 -7.49 -3.19 -9.21
C GLY A 154 -6.50 -3.59 -10.33
N GLY A 155 -6.49 -2.90 -11.47
CA GLY A 155 -5.65 -3.23 -12.63
C GLY A 155 -6.29 -4.29 -13.53
N GLY A 156 -7.61 -4.21 -13.71
CA GLY A 156 -8.39 -5.09 -14.59
C GLY A 156 -8.19 -4.83 -16.09
N PRO A 157 -8.93 -5.53 -16.95
CA PRO A 157 -8.80 -5.46 -18.41
C PRO A 157 -9.10 -4.07 -18.98
N LEU A 158 -9.89 -3.24 -18.31
CA LEU A 158 -10.24 -1.89 -18.77
C LEU A 158 -9.00 -1.02 -19.03
N VAL A 159 -7.95 -1.13 -18.19
CA VAL A 159 -6.70 -0.35 -18.37
C VAL A 159 -6.07 -0.64 -19.75
N ALA A 160 -6.06 -1.89 -20.17
CA ALA A 160 -5.51 -2.30 -21.46
C ALA A 160 -6.38 -1.81 -22.64
N THR A 161 -7.72 -1.88 -22.53
CA THR A 161 -8.64 -1.41 -23.58
C THR A 161 -8.56 0.09 -23.81
N LEU A 162 -8.19 0.85 -22.77
CA LEU A 162 -7.98 2.31 -22.86
C LEU A 162 -6.63 2.70 -23.48
N GLY A 163 -5.85 1.73 -23.94
CA GLY A 163 -4.58 1.96 -24.63
C GLY A 163 -3.40 2.33 -23.71
N PHE A 164 -3.50 2.00 -22.41
CA PHE A 164 -2.36 2.06 -21.50
C PHE A 164 -1.53 0.78 -21.62
N SER A 165 -0.21 0.96 -21.77
CA SER A 165 0.71 -0.18 -21.74
C SER A 165 1.00 -0.58 -20.28
N GLN A 166 1.06 -1.89 -20.03
CA GLN A 166 1.43 -2.42 -18.71
C GLN A 166 2.78 -3.12 -18.79
N ARG A 167 3.69 -2.76 -17.90
CA ARG A 167 4.96 -3.46 -17.70
C ARG A 167 4.88 -4.26 -16.42
N GLU A 168 5.29 -5.51 -16.49
CA GLU A 168 5.38 -6.39 -15.34
C GLU A 168 6.83 -6.81 -15.11
N LYS A 169 7.21 -6.86 -13.82
CA LYS A 169 8.48 -7.43 -13.36
C LYS A 169 8.16 -8.44 -12.27
N ASP A 170 8.32 -9.71 -12.61
CA ASP A 170 8.26 -10.78 -11.61
C ASP A 170 9.59 -10.79 -10.83
N TYR A 171 9.49 -10.77 -9.50
CA TYR A 171 10.67 -10.86 -8.62
C TYR A 171 11.12 -12.31 -8.41
N GLY A 172 10.38 -13.30 -8.88
CA GLY A 172 10.66 -14.72 -8.69
C GLY A 172 10.55 -15.18 -7.24
N VAL A 173 9.81 -14.45 -6.42
CA VAL A 173 9.59 -14.74 -5.00
C VAL A 173 8.11 -14.59 -4.62
N HIS A 174 7.72 -15.25 -3.52
CA HIS A 174 6.38 -15.17 -2.96
C HIS A 174 6.39 -14.44 -1.62
N ALA A 175 5.33 -13.70 -1.32
CA ALA A 175 5.00 -13.25 0.02
C ALA A 175 4.13 -14.29 0.70
N LEU A 176 4.65 -14.92 1.74
CA LEU A 176 3.86 -15.70 2.69
C LEU A 176 3.35 -14.73 3.76
N VAL A 177 2.06 -14.70 3.96
CA VAL A 177 1.38 -13.89 4.97
C VAL A 177 0.72 -14.79 6.01
N ALA A 178 0.69 -14.32 7.25
CA ALA A 178 0.00 -14.99 8.35
C ALA A 178 -0.29 -13.99 9.47
N ARG A 179 -1.16 -14.37 10.40
CA ARG A 179 -1.27 -13.72 11.70
C ARG A 179 -0.53 -14.58 12.73
N VAL A 180 0.39 -13.99 13.50
CA VAL A 180 1.17 -14.70 14.49
C VAL A 180 1.11 -14.00 15.85
N ARG A 181 1.09 -14.78 16.94
CA ARG A 181 1.19 -14.26 18.31
C ARG A 181 2.51 -14.69 18.95
N THR A 182 2.99 -13.84 19.84
CA THR A 182 4.19 -14.10 20.63
C THR A 182 3.85 -14.12 22.12
N ASP A 183 4.76 -14.65 22.93
CA ASP A 183 4.67 -14.66 24.40
C ASP A 183 4.93 -13.28 25.02
N ARG A 184 5.16 -12.25 24.21
CA ARG A 184 5.38 -10.85 24.63
C ARG A 184 4.47 -9.93 23.84
N SER A 185 4.09 -8.80 24.45
CA SER A 185 3.43 -7.71 23.74
C SER A 185 4.35 -7.12 22.67
N HIS A 186 3.75 -6.66 21.58
CA HIS A 186 4.49 -5.97 20.51
C HIS A 186 4.87 -4.52 20.85
N ASP A 187 4.21 -3.88 21.83
CA ASP A 187 4.44 -2.51 22.30
C ASP A 187 4.57 -1.48 21.15
N GLY A 188 3.78 -1.66 20.09
CA GLY A 188 3.81 -0.80 18.90
C GLY A 188 5.08 -0.93 18.04
N VAL A 189 5.87 -2.00 18.21
CA VAL A 189 7.10 -2.22 17.43
C VAL A 189 6.79 -3.02 16.16
N ALA A 190 7.10 -2.44 15.01
CA ALA A 190 7.22 -3.16 13.76
C ALA A 190 8.66 -3.65 13.56
N TYR A 191 8.82 -4.82 12.99
CA TYR A 191 10.12 -5.39 12.66
C TYR A 191 10.26 -5.59 11.17
N GLU A 192 11.41 -5.18 10.63
CA GLU A 192 11.83 -5.47 9.26
C GLU A 192 13.17 -6.20 9.33
N ARG A 193 13.18 -7.49 9.02
CA ARG A 193 14.37 -8.31 9.05
C ARG A 193 14.72 -8.79 7.67
N PHE A 194 15.80 -8.29 7.13
CA PHE A 194 16.30 -8.68 5.82
C PHE A 194 17.06 -10.02 5.90
N ALA A 195 16.71 -10.94 5.01
CA ALA A 195 17.35 -12.25 4.82
C ALA A 195 17.76 -12.42 3.36
N ALA A 196 18.50 -13.49 3.03
CA ALA A 196 19.07 -13.71 1.70
C ALA A 196 18.04 -13.69 0.56
N VAL A 197 16.86 -14.26 0.77
CA VAL A 197 15.79 -14.31 -0.26
C VAL A 197 14.94 -13.04 -0.28
N GLY A 198 14.88 -12.32 0.85
CA GLY A 198 14.07 -11.10 0.97
C GLY A 198 13.68 -10.79 2.42
N PRO A 199 12.88 -9.76 2.63
CA PRO A 199 12.49 -9.32 3.96
C PRO A 199 11.50 -10.27 4.64
N LEU A 200 11.59 -10.29 5.98
CA LEU A 200 10.60 -10.83 6.89
C LEU A 200 10.13 -9.68 7.78
N ALA A 201 8.88 -9.26 7.61
CA ALA A 201 8.25 -8.19 8.36
C ALA A 201 7.26 -8.72 9.39
N LEU A 202 7.25 -8.12 10.58
CA LEU A 202 6.22 -8.27 11.59
C LEU A 202 5.62 -6.90 11.87
N LEU A 203 4.33 -6.75 11.62
CA LEU A 203 3.60 -5.50 11.83
C LEU A 203 2.66 -5.66 13.03
N PRO A 204 2.68 -4.76 14.03
CA PRO A 204 1.83 -4.86 15.20
C PRO A 204 0.35 -4.74 14.80
N ARG A 205 -0.50 -5.70 15.18
CA ARG A 205 -1.93 -5.70 14.85
C ARG A 205 -2.74 -6.25 16.03
N SER A 206 -3.47 -5.39 16.70
CA SER A 206 -4.24 -5.72 17.92
C SER A 206 -3.35 -6.35 18.99
N ASP A 207 -3.53 -7.64 19.32
CA ASP A 207 -2.72 -8.41 20.27
C ASP A 207 -1.68 -9.35 19.59
N SER A 208 -1.48 -9.18 18.29
CA SER A 208 -0.73 -10.09 17.43
C SER A 208 0.18 -9.32 16.45
N PHE A 209 0.86 -10.03 15.59
CA PHE A 209 1.55 -9.47 14.43
C PHE A 209 0.95 -9.98 13.13
N ALA A 210 0.84 -9.09 12.15
CA ALA A 210 0.75 -9.50 10.76
C ALA A 210 2.17 -9.82 10.25
N LEU A 211 2.37 -11.06 9.81
CA LEU A 211 3.60 -11.53 9.19
C LEU A 211 3.55 -11.31 7.68
N VAL A 212 4.63 -10.79 7.12
CA VAL A 212 4.91 -10.83 5.67
C VAL A 212 6.32 -11.40 5.51
N TRP A 213 6.43 -12.58 4.92
CA TRP A 213 7.69 -13.30 4.78
C TRP A 213 7.97 -13.60 3.31
N THR A 214 9.02 -13.00 2.77
CA THR A 214 9.44 -13.23 1.39
C THR A 214 10.26 -14.51 1.30
N LEU A 215 9.83 -15.42 0.43
CA LEU A 215 10.42 -16.74 0.22
C LEU A 215 10.51 -17.07 -1.28
N ALA A 216 11.40 -18.00 -1.65
CA ALA A 216 11.33 -18.63 -2.95
C ALA A 216 9.99 -19.38 -3.11
N PRO A 217 9.45 -19.55 -4.33
CA PRO A 217 8.13 -20.15 -4.54
C PRO A 217 7.96 -21.52 -3.87
N ASP A 218 8.93 -22.41 -4.05
CA ASP A 218 8.90 -23.78 -3.48
C ASP A 218 9.00 -23.76 -1.95
N ASP A 219 9.85 -22.88 -1.39
CA ASP A 219 9.96 -22.69 0.05
C ASP A 219 8.65 -22.14 0.64
N ALA A 220 7.99 -21.19 -0.05
CA ALA A 220 6.72 -20.63 0.39
C ALA A 220 5.63 -21.73 0.46
N GLN A 221 5.54 -22.59 -0.56
CA GLN A 221 4.61 -23.71 -0.57
C GLN A 221 4.95 -24.74 0.52
N ALA A 222 6.22 -25.09 0.67
CA ALA A 222 6.68 -26.01 1.72
C ALA A 222 6.35 -25.47 3.12
N VAL A 223 6.59 -24.18 3.39
CA VAL A 223 6.29 -23.56 4.69
C VAL A 223 4.78 -23.44 4.92
N LEU A 224 4.00 -23.13 3.87
CA LEU A 224 2.54 -23.04 3.95
C LEU A 224 1.90 -24.39 4.30
N GLY A 225 2.48 -25.51 3.84
CA GLY A 225 2.02 -26.88 4.08
C GLY A 225 2.39 -27.45 5.47
N LEU A 226 3.20 -26.75 6.26
CA LEU A 226 3.56 -27.19 7.61
C LEU A 226 2.36 -27.12 8.57
N ASP A 227 2.33 -28.01 9.58
CA ASP A 227 1.45 -27.81 10.72
C ASP A 227 1.85 -26.57 11.53
N ASP A 228 1.03 -26.16 12.49
CA ASP A 228 1.23 -24.92 13.24
C ASP A 228 2.53 -24.95 14.05
N GLN A 229 2.89 -26.08 14.67
CA GLN A 229 4.10 -26.18 15.46
C GLN A 229 5.34 -26.07 14.57
N ALA A 230 5.42 -26.85 13.52
CA ALA A 230 6.54 -26.83 12.57
C ALA A 230 6.69 -25.45 11.88
N PHE A 231 5.56 -24.79 11.56
CA PHE A 231 5.55 -23.44 11.04
C PHE A 231 6.18 -22.46 12.03
N LEU A 232 5.73 -22.45 13.29
CA LEU A 232 6.24 -21.56 14.34
C LEU A 232 7.72 -21.80 14.62
N GLU A 233 8.19 -23.05 14.62
CA GLU A 233 9.60 -23.38 14.76
C GLU A 233 10.43 -22.88 13.57
N ARG A 234 9.92 -23.02 12.35
CA ARG A 234 10.57 -22.52 11.13
C ARG A 234 10.67 -20.99 11.14
N LEU A 235 9.57 -20.32 11.53
CA LEU A 235 9.51 -18.87 11.69
C LEU A 235 10.48 -18.39 12.77
N GLN A 236 10.51 -19.08 13.94
CA GLN A 236 11.42 -18.73 15.04
C GLN A 236 12.90 -18.80 14.60
N ARG A 237 13.26 -19.85 13.86
CA ARG A 237 14.62 -19.98 13.31
C ARG A 237 14.95 -18.89 12.29
N ALA A 238 13.99 -18.45 11.50
CA ALA A 238 14.18 -17.40 10.51
C ALA A 238 14.27 -16.00 11.15
N PHE A 239 13.35 -15.71 12.08
CA PHE A 239 13.24 -14.40 12.71
C PHE A 239 14.19 -14.22 13.91
N GLY A 240 14.38 -15.25 14.72
CA GLY A 240 15.09 -15.16 16.00
C GLY A 240 14.14 -14.82 17.16
N TRP A 241 14.68 -14.38 18.31
CA TRP A 241 13.96 -14.24 19.58
C TRP A 241 13.58 -12.81 19.95
N ARG A 242 13.83 -11.84 19.07
CA ARG A 242 13.65 -10.42 19.41
C ARG A 242 12.20 -10.03 19.72
N ALA A 243 11.24 -10.61 19.00
CA ALA A 243 9.83 -10.39 19.26
C ALA A 243 9.26 -11.31 20.38
N GLY A 244 10.08 -12.14 21.00
CA GLY A 244 9.67 -13.20 21.92
C GLY A 244 9.56 -14.55 21.21
N ARG A 245 8.92 -15.53 21.85
CA ARG A 245 8.62 -16.85 21.31
C ARG A 245 7.29 -16.79 20.54
N PHE A 246 7.26 -17.27 19.31
CA PHE A 246 6.01 -17.44 18.57
C PHE A 246 5.21 -18.59 19.16
N ILE A 247 3.94 -18.33 19.51
CA ILE A 247 3.08 -19.27 20.26
C ILE A 247 1.80 -19.65 19.53
N ALA A 248 1.39 -18.87 18.49
CA ALA A 248 0.21 -19.19 17.68
C ALA A 248 0.36 -18.62 16.27
N VAL A 249 -0.28 -19.29 15.31
CA VAL A 249 -0.39 -18.84 13.91
C VAL A 249 -1.80 -19.07 13.39
N ALA A 250 -2.27 -18.16 12.53
CA ALA A 250 -3.55 -18.23 11.83
C ALA A 250 -3.45 -17.54 10.46
N GLU A 251 -4.48 -17.69 9.63
CA GLU A 251 -4.69 -16.92 8.38
C GLU A 251 -3.48 -17.00 7.42
N ARG A 252 -2.96 -18.22 7.21
CA ARG A 252 -1.81 -18.42 6.33
C ARG A 252 -2.22 -18.35 4.85
N GLY A 253 -1.42 -17.63 4.06
CA GLY A 253 -1.55 -17.56 2.60
C GLY A 253 -0.22 -17.22 1.94
N ALA A 254 -0.10 -17.48 0.65
CA ALA A 254 1.07 -17.09 -0.13
C ALA A 254 0.64 -16.61 -1.52
N PHE A 255 1.32 -15.59 -2.05
CA PHE A 255 1.07 -15.05 -3.38
C PHE A 255 2.37 -14.56 -4.04
N PRO A 256 2.46 -14.61 -5.38
CA PRO A 256 3.62 -14.14 -6.11
C PRO A 256 3.79 -12.63 -5.96
N LEU A 257 5.04 -12.17 -5.90
CA LEU A 257 5.38 -10.76 -5.87
C LEU A 257 5.72 -10.25 -7.26
N VAL A 258 4.83 -9.42 -7.79
CA VAL A 258 4.95 -8.84 -9.12
C VAL A 258 4.82 -7.32 -9.02
N LEU A 259 5.78 -6.59 -9.57
CA LEU A 259 5.64 -5.16 -9.84
C LEU A 259 4.89 -4.99 -11.14
N ARG A 260 3.77 -4.29 -11.10
CA ARG A 260 3.04 -3.89 -12.31
C ARG A 260 2.98 -2.38 -12.39
N GLN A 261 3.26 -1.83 -13.56
CA GLN A 261 3.22 -0.39 -13.83
C GLN A 261 2.51 -0.14 -15.15
N SER A 262 1.54 0.79 -15.13
CA SER A 262 0.84 1.25 -16.33
C SER A 262 1.43 2.57 -16.81
N GLU A 263 1.64 2.72 -18.12
CA GLU A 263 2.20 3.91 -18.75
C GLU A 263 1.49 4.22 -20.09
N PRO A 264 1.29 5.52 -20.42
CA PRO A 264 1.46 6.69 -19.54
C PRO A 264 0.44 6.63 -18.38
N ARG A 265 0.58 7.47 -17.36
CA ARG A 265 -0.38 7.51 -16.23
C ARG A 265 -1.59 8.36 -16.51
N VAL A 266 -1.40 9.34 -17.36
CA VAL A 266 -2.45 10.23 -17.87
C VAL A 266 -2.40 10.18 -19.38
N ARG A 267 -3.55 10.03 -19.97
CA ARG A 267 -3.76 10.09 -21.41
C ARG A 267 -4.95 10.98 -21.68
N ASP A 268 -4.64 12.20 -22.10
CA ASP A 268 -5.61 13.27 -22.33
C ASP A 268 -6.52 13.48 -21.09
N ARG A 269 -7.77 13.01 -21.13
CA ARG A 269 -8.77 13.18 -20.08
C ARG A 269 -8.99 11.95 -19.22
N ILE A 270 -8.08 10.96 -19.29
CA ILE A 270 -8.14 9.75 -18.49
C ILE A 270 -6.86 9.61 -17.66
N ALA A 271 -6.99 9.40 -16.34
CA ALA A 271 -5.87 9.11 -15.45
C ALA A 271 -6.04 7.80 -14.70
N LEU A 272 -4.92 7.16 -14.40
CA LEU A 272 -4.85 5.95 -13.57
C LEU A 272 -4.32 6.30 -12.18
N VAL A 273 -4.96 5.75 -11.14
CA VAL A 273 -4.52 5.88 -9.74
C VAL A 273 -4.57 4.53 -9.00
N GLY A 274 -3.84 4.40 -7.91
CA GLY A 274 -3.80 3.16 -7.13
C GLY A 274 -3.27 1.98 -7.95
N ASN A 275 -3.89 0.81 -7.79
CA ASN A 275 -3.44 -0.42 -8.48
C ASN A 275 -3.63 -0.39 -10.00
N ALA A 276 -4.55 0.39 -10.52
CA ALA A 276 -4.66 0.64 -11.97
C ALA A 276 -3.38 1.29 -12.52
N ALA A 277 -2.79 2.17 -11.75
CA ALA A 277 -1.55 2.85 -12.10
C ALA A 277 -0.31 1.99 -11.79
N GLN A 278 -0.28 1.33 -10.63
CA GLN A 278 0.87 0.53 -10.20
C GLN A 278 0.55 -0.41 -9.03
N THR A 279 1.06 -1.63 -9.09
CA THR A 279 1.11 -2.55 -7.95
C THR A 279 2.57 -2.67 -7.52
N LEU A 280 2.88 -2.34 -6.26
CA LEU A 280 4.23 -2.34 -5.72
C LEU A 280 4.53 -3.61 -4.95
N HIS A 281 5.83 -3.93 -4.80
CA HIS A 281 6.29 -4.92 -3.84
C HIS A 281 5.81 -4.52 -2.42
N PRO A 282 5.29 -5.46 -1.60
CA PRO A 282 4.72 -5.15 -0.28
C PRO A 282 5.74 -4.68 0.76
N VAL A 283 7.03 -4.63 0.44
CA VAL A 283 8.07 -4.05 1.31
C VAL A 283 7.65 -2.66 1.73
N ALA A 284 7.65 -2.44 3.03
CA ALA A 284 7.25 -1.20 3.69
C ALA A 284 5.78 -0.76 3.45
N GLY A 285 4.89 -1.64 2.93
CA GLY A 285 3.46 -1.36 2.82
C GLY A 285 3.08 -0.14 1.96
N GLN A 286 3.88 0.21 0.92
CA GLN A 286 3.75 1.48 0.20
C GLN A 286 2.61 1.53 -0.83
N GLY A 287 2.03 0.40 -1.24
CA GLY A 287 1.04 0.37 -2.33
C GLY A 287 -0.16 1.28 -2.10
N LEU A 288 -0.90 1.08 -1.01
CA LEU A 288 -2.05 1.92 -0.68
C LEU A 288 -1.63 3.36 -0.35
N ASN A 289 -0.52 3.55 0.36
CA ASN A 289 -0.02 4.88 0.70
C ASN A 289 0.24 5.74 -0.54
N LEU A 290 0.82 5.15 -1.58
CA LEU A 290 1.05 5.82 -2.86
C LEU A 290 -0.28 6.10 -3.57
N GLY A 291 -1.21 5.14 -3.56
CA GLY A 291 -2.55 5.31 -4.15
C GLY A 291 -3.36 6.44 -3.49
N LEU A 292 -3.30 6.57 -2.16
CA LEU A 292 -3.97 7.66 -1.44
C LEU A 292 -3.34 9.03 -1.77
N ARG A 293 -2.02 9.10 -1.92
CA ARG A 293 -1.34 10.33 -2.36
C ARG A 293 -1.70 10.70 -3.80
N ASP A 294 -1.77 9.73 -4.70
CA ASP A 294 -2.22 9.93 -6.07
C ASP A 294 -3.66 10.47 -6.09
N ALA A 295 -4.55 9.86 -5.32
CA ALA A 295 -5.95 10.24 -5.22
C ALA A 295 -6.13 11.65 -4.62
N TRP A 296 -5.37 11.99 -3.57
CA TRP A 296 -5.41 13.33 -2.96
C TRP A 296 -5.06 14.43 -3.96
N LEU A 297 -3.97 14.24 -4.71
CA LEU A 297 -3.55 15.21 -5.72
C LEU A 297 -4.48 15.21 -6.95
N ALA A 298 -5.01 14.04 -7.34
CA ALA A 298 -6.02 13.98 -8.39
C ALA A 298 -7.24 14.85 -8.03
N ALA A 299 -7.76 14.73 -6.80
CA ALA A 299 -8.87 15.54 -6.33
C ALA A 299 -8.61 17.05 -6.42
N ALA A 300 -7.39 17.48 -6.10
CA ALA A 300 -6.98 18.89 -6.15
C ALA A 300 -6.87 19.43 -7.60
N HIS A 301 -6.41 18.59 -8.52
CA HIS A 301 -6.15 19.00 -9.92
C HIS A 301 -7.31 18.76 -10.89
N LEU A 302 -8.41 18.08 -10.46
CA LEU A 302 -9.57 17.86 -11.33
C LEU A 302 -10.11 19.18 -11.89
N PRO A 303 -10.47 19.23 -13.20
CA PRO A 303 -10.31 18.18 -14.22
C PRO A 303 -8.98 18.24 -15.00
N LYS A 304 -7.97 18.98 -14.56
CA LYS A 304 -6.69 19.23 -15.25
C LYS A 304 -5.66 18.13 -14.96
N LEU A 305 -5.74 17.03 -15.67
CA LEU A 305 -4.95 15.81 -15.38
C LEU A 305 -3.45 15.94 -15.71
N ASP A 306 -3.07 16.81 -16.66
CA ASP A 306 -1.66 17.07 -16.99
C ASP A 306 -0.87 17.65 -15.82
N GLU A 307 -1.54 18.47 -14.99
CA GLU A 307 -0.93 19.00 -13.77
C GLU A 307 -0.69 17.90 -12.75
N LEU A 308 -1.60 16.94 -12.64
CA LEU A 308 -1.45 15.76 -11.78
C LEU A 308 -0.22 14.93 -12.15
N ASP A 309 -0.03 14.62 -13.43
CA ASP A 309 1.13 13.80 -13.85
C ASP A 309 2.45 14.49 -13.53
N ARG A 310 2.56 15.79 -13.81
CA ARG A 310 3.75 16.58 -13.50
C ARG A 310 4.04 16.61 -12.00
N ALA A 311 3.03 16.86 -11.17
CA ALA A 311 3.17 16.92 -9.71
C ALA A 311 3.62 15.59 -9.09
N ARG A 312 3.19 14.46 -9.67
CA ARG A 312 3.44 13.12 -9.12
C ARG A 312 4.67 12.41 -9.64
N ARG A 313 5.23 12.84 -10.78
CA ARG A 313 6.31 12.11 -11.48
C ARG A 313 7.52 11.84 -10.61
N LEU A 314 8.00 12.84 -9.86
CA LEU A 314 9.19 12.70 -9.02
C LEU A 314 8.95 11.85 -7.77
N ASP A 315 7.82 12.04 -7.07
CA ASP A 315 7.50 11.27 -5.86
C ASP A 315 7.25 9.79 -6.20
N ARG A 316 6.53 9.51 -7.29
CA ARG A 316 6.33 8.16 -7.80
C ARG A 316 7.64 7.47 -8.16
N ALA A 317 8.47 8.12 -9.00
CA ALA A 317 9.76 7.59 -9.39
C ALA A 317 10.61 7.28 -8.16
N ALA A 318 10.69 8.20 -7.21
CA ALA A 318 11.42 8.00 -5.96
C ALA A 318 10.88 6.81 -5.14
N THR A 319 9.55 6.67 -5.01
CA THR A 319 8.95 5.56 -4.25
C THR A 319 9.17 4.21 -4.94
N VAL A 320 8.96 4.13 -6.26
CA VAL A 320 9.18 2.89 -7.03
C VAL A 320 10.65 2.49 -6.99
N HIS A 321 11.58 3.43 -7.27
CA HIS A 321 13.01 3.15 -7.20
C HIS A 321 13.48 2.77 -5.80
N PHE A 322 12.94 3.40 -4.76
CA PHE A 322 13.25 3.06 -3.38
C PHE A 322 12.82 1.63 -3.03
N THR A 323 11.58 1.24 -3.37
CA THR A 323 11.07 -0.11 -3.08
C THR A 323 11.78 -1.17 -3.93
N ASP A 324 12.05 -0.90 -5.20
CA ASP A 324 12.80 -1.81 -6.09
C ASP A 324 14.27 -1.95 -5.66
N ALA A 325 14.92 -0.83 -5.26
CA ALA A 325 16.28 -0.84 -4.74
C ALA A 325 16.36 -1.62 -3.40
N LEU A 326 15.41 -1.43 -2.48
CA LEU A 326 15.36 -2.22 -1.25
C LEU A 326 15.23 -3.72 -1.57
N ALA A 327 14.30 -4.10 -2.44
CA ALA A 327 14.15 -5.48 -2.85
C ALA A 327 15.45 -6.03 -3.48
N GLY A 328 16.11 -5.27 -4.37
CA GLY A 328 17.33 -5.66 -5.06
C GLY A 328 18.56 -5.71 -4.15
N ILE A 329 18.76 -4.71 -3.29
CA ILE A 329 19.91 -4.63 -2.38
C ILE A 329 19.91 -5.80 -1.38
N PHE A 330 18.73 -6.22 -0.92
CA PHE A 330 18.62 -7.29 0.08
C PHE A 330 18.46 -8.69 -0.54
N ALA A 331 18.13 -8.80 -1.83
CA ALA A 331 18.07 -10.08 -2.54
C ALA A 331 19.44 -10.61 -3.05
N ASN A 332 20.52 -9.83 -2.94
CA ASN A 332 21.83 -10.20 -3.46
C ASN A 332 22.81 -10.54 -2.34
N ASP A 333 23.48 -11.69 -2.45
CA ASP A 333 24.53 -12.15 -1.53
C ASP A 333 25.96 -11.85 -2.04
N TRP A 334 26.14 -10.74 -2.74
CA TRP A 334 27.48 -10.34 -3.21
C TRP A 334 28.44 -10.15 -2.04
N PRO A 335 29.68 -10.68 -2.13
CA PRO A 335 30.71 -10.49 -1.11
C PRO A 335 30.90 -9.00 -0.81
N GLY A 336 30.84 -8.61 0.46
CA GLY A 336 30.95 -7.22 0.89
C GLY A 336 29.65 -6.42 0.97
N LEU A 337 28.59 -6.82 0.25
CA LEU A 337 27.31 -6.11 0.29
C LEU A 337 26.63 -6.22 1.68
N SER A 338 26.80 -7.37 2.36
CA SER A 338 26.33 -7.56 3.75
C SER A 338 27.02 -6.58 4.71
N TRP A 339 28.34 -6.32 4.52
CA TRP A 339 29.08 -5.33 5.28
C TRP A 339 28.62 -3.91 4.98
N ALA A 340 28.45 -3.56 3.70
CA ALA A 340 27.95 -2.25 3.29
C ALA A 340 26.54 -1.97 3.85
N ARG A 341 25.65 -2.95 3.81
CA ARG A 341 24.32 -2.88 4.45
C ARG A 341 24.41 -2.65 5.95
N GLY A 342 25.29 -3.42 6.63
CA GLY A 342 25.51 -3.27 8.09
C GLY A 342 26.04 -1.89 8.44
N LEU A 343 27.01 -1.37 7.69
CA LEU A 343 27.53 -0.01 7.86
C LEU A 343 26.47 1.04 7.59
N GLY A 344 25.65 0.88 6.55
CA GLY A 344 24.53 1.79 6.25
C GLY A 344 23.50 1.84 7.38
N LEU A 345 23.11 0.69 7.93
CA LEU A 345 22.21 0.62 9.09
C LEU A 345 22.84 1.25 10.34
N ALA A 346 24.12 0.96 10.62
CA ALA A 346 24.83 1.56 11.75
C ALA A 346 24.98 3.08 11.58
N ALA A 347 25.30 3.57 10.39
CA ALA A 347 25.37 5.00 10.11
C ALA A 347 24.00 5.69 10.32
N LEU A 348 22.93 5.05 9.88
CA LEU A 348 21.56 5.57 10.12
C LEU A 348 21.25 5.64 11.62
N ASP A 349 21.72 4.66 12.40
CA ASP A 349 21.51 4.62 13.86
C ASP A 349 22.36 5.69 14.60
N LEU A 350 23.60 5.91 14.14
CA LEU A 350 24.56 6.83 14.75
C LEU A 350 24.37 8.31 14.36
N LEU A 351 23.68 8.59 13.22
CA LEU A 351 23.50 9.94 12.70
C LEU A 351 22.05 10.42 12.88
N PRO A 352 21.74 11.16 13.98
CA PRO A 352 20.36 11.59 14.27
C PRO A 352 19.72 12.42 13.15
N ALA A 353 20.49 13.22 12.41
CA ALA A 353 20.00 14.01 11.30
C ALA A 353 19.55 13.12 10.11
N ALA A 354 20.34 12.11 9.77
CA ALA A 354 20.01 11.14 8.73
C ALA A 354 18.76 10.32 9.13
N ARG A 355 18.70 9.86 10.37
CA ARG A 355 17.57 9.12 10.93
C ARG A 355 16.27 9.93 10.89
N ARG A 356 16.30 11.22 11.30
CA ARG A 356 15.15 12.12 11.24
C ARG A 356 14.68 12.36 9.80
N THR A 357 15.60 12.60 8.88
CA THR A 357 15.27 12.79 7.46
C THR A 357 14.65 11.53 6.88
N PHE A 358 15.23 10.36 7.17
CA PHE A 358 14.71 9.08 6.71
C PHE A 358 13.33 8.78 7.31
N ALA A 359 13.15 8.98 8.63
CA ALA A 359 11.87 8.81 9.31
C ALA A 359 10.78 9.72 8.69
N ARG A 360 11.07 11.00 8.45
CA ARG A 360 10.14 11.94 7.82
C ARG A 360 9.78 11.53 6.39
N THR A 361 10.75 11.11 5.60
CA THR A 361 10.50 10.65 4.21
C THR A 361 9.63 9.39 4.20
N LEU A 362 9.88 8.45 5.12
CA LEU A 362 9.09 7.22 5.23
C LEU A 362 7.65 7.49 5.69
N THR A 363 7.47 8.42 6.64
CA THR A 363 6.17 8.70 7.28
C THR A 363 5.30 9.65 6.47
N LEU A 364 5.87 10.69 5.89
CA LEU A 364 5.13 11.74 5.18
C LEU A 364 5.18 11.57 3.65
N GLY A 365 6.17 10.87 3.13
CA GLY A 365 6.51 10.91 1.71
C GLY A 365 7.13 12.27 1.35
N ARG A 366 7.26 12.54 0.06
CA ARG A 366 7.52 13.89 -0.44
C ARG A 366 6.15 14.52 -0.74
N LEU A 367 5.58 15.17 0.28
CA LEU A 367 4.41 16.02 0.13
C LEU A 367 4.84 17.39 -0.39
#